data_8aefd3a7ac30337f0ed67b47e5752553
#
_entry.id   8aefd3a7ac30337f0ed67b47e5752553
#
_cell.length_a   1.000
_cell.length_b   1.000
_cell.length_c   1.000
_cell.angle_alpha   90.00
_cell.angle_beta   90.00
_cell.angle_gamma   90.00
#
_symmetry.space_group_name_H-M   'P 1'
#
loop_
_entity.id
_entity.type
_entity.pdbx_description
1 polymer ?
#
loop_
_entity_poly.entity_id
_entity_poly.type
_entity_poly.pdbx_seq_one_letter_code
_entity_poly.pdbx_strand_id
1 'polypeptide(L)'
;HCLLFMLGLASVCSCTDSEKIVHYRGIAVDDANGSEGLYNPERGFRLETAVDLVTQKECPTLQLDTLSLKYASDSVSLSQSYFYLTYLTDKKLSDTEFQTMQVYFDRLRQLGKKTVLRFAYEKDFVRQEPVGPTLKEALAHLDQLKPFLHKNRDLILVVQAGVIGAWGEWHSSIHGLEHSDTAKI
;
A
#
# COMPACT_ATOMS: atom_id res chain seq x y z
N HIS A 1 -29.55 -63.16 27.72
CA HIS A 1 -29.46 -62.12 26.66
C HIS A 1 -29.03 -60.84 27.32
N CYS A 2 -27.71 -60.58 27.25
CA CYS A 2 -27.08 -59.36 27.78
C CYS A 2 -26.74 -58.50 26.60
N LEU A 3 -27.40 -57.33 26.44
CA LEU A 3 -27.07 -56.32 25.47
C LEU A 3 -26.06 -55.29 26.09
N LEU A 4 -24.84 -55.35 25.64
CA LEU A 4 -23.85 -54.35 25.99
C LEU A 4 -24.03 -53.09 25.08
N PHE A 5 -24.35 -51.94 25.69
CA PHE A 5 -24.32 -50.63 25.06
C PHE A 5 -22.90 -50.05 25.20
N MET A 6 -22.19 -49.99 24.13
CA MET A 6 -20.93 -49.23 24.06
C MET A 6 -21.23 -47.75 23.84
N LEU A 7 -21.07 -46.95 24.88
CA LEU A 7 -21.01 -45.46 24.72
C LEU A 7 -19.62 -45.07 24.25
N GLY A 8 -19.54 -44.63 22.99
CA GLY A 8 -18.37 -43.98 22.47
C GLY A 8 -18.26 -42.55 23.01
N LEU A 9 -17.29 -42.28 23.87
CA LEU A 9 -16.90 -40.93 24.23
C LEU A 9 -16.18 -40.29 23.02
N ALA A 10 -16.86 -39.39 22.34
CA ALA A 10 -16.19 -38.46 21.40
C ALA A 10 -15.43 -37.43 22.23
N SER A 11 -14.12 -37.54 22.26
CA SER A 11 -13.22 -36.52 22.79
C SER A 11 -13.21 -35.33 21.86
N VAL A 12 -13.94 -34.29 22.22
CA VAL A 12 -13.85 -32.98 21.52
C VAL A 12 -12.55 -32.34 21.98
N CYS A 13 -11.53 -32.43 21.13
CA CYS A 13 -10.30 -31.68 21.33
C CYS A 13 -10.60 -30.21 21.06
N SER A 14 -10.90 -29.45 22.12
CA SER A 14 -11.00 -28.01 22.06
C SER A 14 -9.56 -27.44 21.97
N CYS A 15 -9.13 -27.09 20.77
CA CYS A 15 -7.97 -26.23 20.61
C CYS A 15 -8.36 -24.82 21.07
N THR A 16 -8.13 -24.52 22.33
CA THR A 16 -8.09 -23.14 22.80
C THR A 16 -6.79 -22.54 22.32
N ASP A 17 -6.81 -21.87 21.16
CA ASP A 17 -5.79 -20.88 20.84
C ASP A 17 -5.87 -19.81 21.93
N SER A 18 -4.95 -19.89 22.87
CA SER A 18 -4.78 -18.81 23.84
C SER A 18 -4.25 -17.61 23.05
N GLU A 19 -5.11 -16.65 22.75
CA GLU A 19 -4.70 -15.37 22.18
C GLU A 19 -3.58 -14.82 23.06
N LYS A 20 -2.40 -14.72 22.48
CA LYS A 20 -1.23 -14.20 23.16
C LYS A 20 -1.43 -12.68 23.30
N ILE A 21 -1.91 -12.26 24.47
CA ILE A 21 -2.07 -10.84 24.77
C ILE A 21 -0.66 -10.22 24.81
N VAL A 22 -0.40 -9.36 23.84
CA VAL A 22 0.85 -8.59 23.78
C VAL A 22 0.60 -7.23 24.44
N HIS A 23 1.28 -6.99 25.56
CA HIS A 23 1.22 -5.71 26.23
C HIS A 23 2.28 -4.78 25.63
N TYR A 24 1.84 -3.67 25.07
CA TYR A 24 2.73 -2.61 24.59
C TYR A 24 2.84 -1.51 25.65
N ARG A 25 4.06 -1.22 26.08
CA ARG A 25 4.33 -0.03 26.88
C ARG A 25 4.59 1.14 25.93
N GLY A 26 3.82 2.22 26.07
CA GLY A 26 4.13 3.48 25.40
C GLY A 26 5.44 4.08 25.93
N ILE A 27 6.11 4.86 25.11
CA ILE A 27 7.29 5.64 25.53
C ILE A 27 6.79 6.86 26.28
N ALA A 28 7.21 7.03 27.53
CA ALA A 28 6.92 8.21 28.32
C ALA A 28 7.81 9.38 27.89
N VAL A 29 7.36 10.62 28.10
CA VAL A 29 8.13 11.83 27.71
C VAL A 29 9.48 11.89 28.40
N ASP A 30 9.55 11.40 29.61
CA ASP A 30 10.78 11.30 30.43
C ASP A 30 11.72 10.15 30.02
N ASP A 31 11.24 9.19 29.25
CA ASP A 31 12.08 8.17 28.59
C ASP A 31 12.87 8.76 27.41
N ALA A 32 12.50 9.95 26.93
CA ALA A 32 13.20 10.66 25.87
C ALA A 32 14.45 11.35 26.46
N ASN A 33 15.61 11.10 25.85
CA ASN A 33 16.88 11.68 26.26
C ASN A 33 16.86 13.23 26.15
N GLY A 34 16.42 13.91 27.19
CA GLY A 34 16.57 15.35 27.34
C GLY A 34 15.81 16.18 26.30
N SER A 35 16.44 17.26 25.85
CA SER A 35 15.86 18.28 24.96
C SER A 35 15.75 17.89 23.47
N GLU A 36 16.20 16.72 23.10
CA GLU A 36 16.27 16.35 21.67
C GLU A 36 14.93 15.91 21.06
N GLY A 37 13.89 15.76 21.88
CA GLY A 37 12.57 15.34 21.42
C GLY A 37 12.55 13.91 20.90
N LEU A 38 11.37 13.34 20.79
CA LEU A 38 11.17 12.00 20.30
C LEU A 38 11.21 11.99 18.75
N TYR A 39 12.35 11.68 18.18
CA TYR A 39 12.45 11.48 16.73
C TYR A 39 11.74 10.19 16.33
N ASN A 40 10.66 10.31 15.56
CA ASN A 40 9.98 9.17 15.00
C ASN A 40 9.90 9.32 13.47
N PRO A 41 10.77 8.61 12.73
CA PRO A 41 10.91 8.76 11.28
C PRO A 41 9.68 8.27 10.49
N GLU A 42 8.76 7.58 11.14
CA GLU A 42 7.59 7.00 10.49
C GLU A 42 6.27 7.64 10.97
N ARG A 43 6.34 8.78 11.64
CA ARG A 43 5.18 9.54 12.12
C ARG A 43 5.26 11.01 11.74
N GLY A 44 4.11 11.67 11.77
CA GLY A 44 3.99 13.09 11.49
C GLY A 44 3.51 13.37 10.07
N PHE A 45 4.00 14.46 9.50
CA PHE A 45 3.64 14.88 8.15
C PHE A 45 4.26 13.98 7.09
N ARG A 46 3.57 13.84 5.97
CA ARG A 46 4.05 13.16 4.79
C ARG A 46 4.02 14.08 3.57
N LEU A 47 4.91 13.85 2.64
CA LEU A 47 4.86 14.46 1.32
C LEU A 47 3.90 13.64 0.45
N GLU A 48 2.90 14.29 -0.14
CA GLU A 48 2.00 13.61 -1.07
C GLU A 48 2.47 13.84 -2.50
N THR A 49 2.69 12.75 -3.21
CA THR A 49 3.21 12.74 -4.58
C THR A 49 2.44 11.78 -5.46
N ALA A 50 2.35 12.09 -6.74
CA ALA A 50 1.70 11.25 -7.72
C ALA A 50 2.54 11.12 -8.99
N VAL A 51 2.62 9.92 -9.51
CA VAL A 51 3.29 9.58 -10.78
C VAL A 51 2.31 8.84 -11.67
N ASP A 52 1.98 9.41 -12.82
CA ASP A 52 1.26 8.69 -13.85
C ASP A 52 2.25 7.95 -14.73
N LEU A 53 2.15 6.62 -14.77
CA LEU A 53 3.14 5.80 -15.43
C LEU A 53 3.10 5.87 -16.96
N VAL A 54 2.00 6.37 -17.53
CA VAL A 54 1.79 6.40 -18.99
C VAL A 54 1.81 7.82 -19.54
N THR A 55 1.09 8.73 -18.88
CA THR A 55 0.87 10.08 -19.43
C THR A 55 1.84 11.12 -18.92
N GLN A 56 2.61 10.80 -17.89
CA GLN A 56 3.56 11.75 -17.32
C GLN A 56 4.73 12.00 -18.28
N LYS A 57 4.92 13.28 -18.63
CA LYS A 57 6.03 13.73 -19.48
C LYS A 57 7.22 14.25 -18.67
N GLU A 58 7.00 14.54 -17.40
CA GLU A 58 8.01 15.09 -16.50
C GLU A 58 8.80 13.99 -15.80
N CYS A 59 9.93 14.36 -15.24
CA CYS A 59 10.72 13.45 -14.42
C CYS A 59 9.86 12.90 -13.25
N PRO A 60 9.80 11.59 -13.02
CA PRO A 60 8.96 11.00 -11.99
C PRO A 60 9.31 11.44 -10.57
N THR A 61 10.50 11.98 -10.36
CA THR A 61 10.96 12.48 -9.05
C THR A 61 10.70 13.96 -8.82
N LEU A 62 10.29 14.72 -9.84
CA LEU A 62 10.20 16.19 -9.77
C LEU A 62 9.33 16.66 -8.60
N GLN A 63 8.16 16.08 -8.42
CA GLN A 63 7.26 16.45 -7.33
C GLN A 63 7.86 16.11 -5.97
N LEU A 64 8.46 14.93 -5.85
CA LEU A 64 9.14 14.49 -4.62
C LEU A 64 10.30 15.42 -4.26
N ASP A 65 11.12 15.79 -5.23
CA ASP A 65 12.26 16.67 -5.05
C ASP A 65 11.81 18.07 -4.62
N THR A 66 10.83 18.62 -5.30
CA THR A 66 10.26 19.95 -5.01
C THR A 66 9.69 20.01 -3.59
N LEU A 67 8.89 19.01 -3.19
CA LEU A 67 8.31 18.96 -1.85
C LEU A 67 9.37 18.69 -0.78
N SER A 68 10.35 17.84 -1.06
CA SER A 68 11.45 17.55 -0.14
C SER A 68 12.29 18.81 0.13
N LEU A 69 12.52 19.64 -0.88
CA LEU A 69 13.21 20.91 -0.72
C LEU A 69 12.35 21.93 0.05
N LYS A 70 11.08 22.05 -0.33
CA LYS A 70 10.14 22.99 0.30
C LYS A 70 9.98 22.76 1.81
N TYR A 71 9.97 21.51 2.23
CA TYR A 71 9.76 21.11 3.62
C TYR A 71 11.03 20.54 4.28
N ALA A 72 12.20 20.99 3.82
CA ALA A 72 13.47 20.49 4.34
C ALA A 72 13.66 20.75 5.85
N SER A 73 13.15 21.88 6.36
CA SER A 73 13.19 22.23 7.79
C SER A 73 12.32 21.35 8.67
N ASP A 74 11.30 20.69 8.08
CA ASP A 74 10.29 19.95 8.85
C ASP A 74 10.70 18.49 9.08
N SER A 75 11.88 18.09 8.60
CA SER A 75 12.43 16.74 8.76
C SER A 75 11.48 15.61 8.34
N VAL A 76 10.67 15.84 7.30
CA VAL A 76 9.67 14.87 6.81
C VAL A 76 10.39 13.66 6.23
N SER A 77 10.22 12.51 6.84
CA SER A 77 10.83 11.24 6.45
C SER A 77 9.90 10.32 5.64
N LEU A 78 8.64 10.71 5.47
CA LEU A 78 7.62 9.87 4.86
C LEU A 78 7.01 10.53 3.61
N SER A 79 6.84 9.75 2.56
CA SER A 79 6.06 10.13 1.38
C SER A 79 4.79 9.28 1.31
N GLN A 80 3.67 9.85 0.88
CA GLN A 80 2.56 9.09 0.31
C GLN A 80 2.70 9.15 -1.20
N SER A 81 2.93 8.00 -1.81
CA SER A 81 3.24 7.91 -3.23
C SER A 81 2.11 7.19 -3.97
N TYR A 82 1.48 7.91 -4.89
CA TYR A 82 0.50 7.34 -5.80
C TYR A 82 1.17 6.99 -7.12
N PHE A 83 1.00 5.75 -7.58
CA PHE A 83 1.31 5.35 -8.94
C PHE A 83 0.02 5.09 -9.70
N TYR A 84 -0.24 5.92 -10.69
CA TYR A 84 -1.42 5.78 -11.54
C TYR A 84 -1.11 4.90 -12.75
N LEU A 85 -1.90 3.84 -12.90
CA LEU A 85 -1.88 2.86 -13.98
C LEU A 85 -2.90 3.23 -15.08
N THR A 86 -3.09 4.52 -15.31
CA THR A 86 -4.04 5.04 -16.30
C THR A 86 -3.75 4.46 -17.68
N TYR A 87 -4.77 4.05 -18.42
CA TYR A 87 -4.66 3.42 -19.74
C TYR A 87 -3.88 2.09 -19.81
N LEU A 88 -3.71 1.40 -18.68
CA LEU A 88 -3.03 0.11 -18.62
C LEU A 88 -3.97 -1.07 -18.32
N THR A 89 -5.28 -0.84 -18.23
CA THR A 89 -6.25 -1.88 -17.85
C THR A 89 -6.17 -3.13 -18.72
N ASP A 90 -6.02 -2.97 -20.02
CA ASP A 90 -5.93 -4.05 -21.02
C ASP A 90 -4.50 -4.47 -21.37
N LYS A 91 -3.50 -3.95 -20.68
CA LYS A 91 -2.07 -4.14 -20.99
C LYS A 91 -1.31 -4.69 -19.78
N LYS A 92 -0.20 -5.34 -20.09
CA LYS A 92 0.78 -5.67 -19.04
C LYS A 92 1.64 -4.46 -18.74
N LEU A 93 2.10 -4.35 -17.50
CA LEU A 93 3.18 -3.43 -17.16
C LEU A 93 4.45 -3.86 -17.89
N SER A 94 5.08 -2.92 -18.56
CA SER A 94 6.33 -3.11 -19.30
C SER A 94 7.54 -2.68 -18.47
N ASP A 95 8.74 -2.93 -18.99
CA ASP A 95 9.98 -2.49 -18.36
C ASP A 95 10.02 -0.97 -18.18
N THR A 96 9.33 -0.20 -19.02
CA THR A 96 9.27 1.27 -18.92
C THR A 96 8.58 1.71 -17.64
N GLU A 97 7.41 1.14 -17.31
CA GLU A 97 6.69 1.46 -16.08
C GLU A 97 7.50 1.03 -14.84
N PHE A 98 8.13 -0.15 -14.90
CA PHE A 98 8.99 -0.61 -13.80
C PHE A 98 10.24 0.27 -13.63
N GLN A 99 10.87 0.72 -14.70
CA GLN A 99 12.00 1.65 -14.64
C GLN A 99 11.58 2.99 -14.07
N THR A 100 10.44 3.53 -14.49
CA THR A 100 9.89 4.79 -13.96
C THR A 100 9.67 4.70 -12.45
N MET A 101 9.04 3.63 -11.98
CA MET A 101 8.86 3.38 -10.56
C MET A 101 10.21 3.20 -9.84
N GLN A 102 11.17 2.49 -10.44
CA GLN A 102 12.48 2.27 -9.81
C GLN A 102 13.25 3.58 -9.63
N VAL A 103 13.25 4.47 -10.62
CA VAL A 103 13.85 5.81 -10.51
C VAL A 103 13.28 6.57 -9.31
N TYR A 104 11.96 6.51 -9.12
CA TYR A 104 11.31 7.14 -7.98
C TYR A 104 11.73 6.49 -6.64
N PHE A 105 11.76 5.16 -6.56
CA PHE A 105 12.18 4.45 -5.35
C PHE A 105 13.66 4.69 -5.02
N ASP A 106 14.53 4.74 -6.02
CA ASP A 106 15.94 5.06 -5.81
C ASP A 106 16.10 6.50 -5.29
N ARG A 107 15.23 7.41 -5.71
CA ARG A 107 15.22 8.77 -5.18
C ARG A 107 14.74 8.83 -3.72
N LEU A 108 13.71 8.08 -3.35
CA LEU A 108 13.31 7.93 -1.95
C LEU A 108 14.49 7.45 -1.08
N ARG A 109 15.25 6.46 -1.58
CA ARG A 109 16.42 5.93 -0.88
C ARG A 109 17.50 6.98 -0.68
N GLN A 110 17.82 7.76 -1.72
CA GLN A 110 18.76 8.87 -1.65
C GLN A 110 18.33 9.95 -0.66
N LEU A 111 17.03 10.21 -0.54
CA LEU A 111 16.47 11.20 0.37
C LEU A 111 16.24 10.64 1.80
N GLY A 112 16.54 9.38 2.05
CA GLY A 112 16.31 8.74 3.36
C GLY A 112 14.83 8.67 3.73
N LYS A 113 13.92 8.54 2.75
CA LYS A 113 12.48 8.54 2.97
C LYS A 113 11.88 7.16 2.73
N LYS A 114 10.86 6.81 3.53
CA LYS A 114 9.97 5.68 3.27
C LYS A 114 8.68 6.14 2.60
N THR A 115 7.87 5.19 2.15
CA THR A 115 6.61 5.51 1.49
C THR A 115 5.43 4.72 2.01
N VAL A 116 4.29 5.39 2.14
CA VAL A 116 2.95 4.81 2.10
C VAL A 116 2.57 4.74 0.63
N LEU A 117 2.47 3.54 0.09
CA LEU A 117 2.36 3.29 -1.35
C LEU A 117 0.92 2.99 -1.74
N ARG A 118 0.45 3.60 -2.83
CA ARG A 118 -0.86 3.30 -3.42
C ARG A 118 -0.77 3.20 -4.93
N PHE A 119 -1.41 2.20 -5.49
CA PHE A 119 -1.67 2.10 -6.92
C PHE A 119 -3.12 2.44 -7.20
N ALA A 120 -3.40 3.12 -8.30
CA ALA A 120 -4.75 3.43 -8.75
C ALA A 120 -4.79 3.55 -10.28
N TYR A 121 -5.96 3.42 -10.86
CA TYR A 121 -6.17 3.62 -12.31
C TYR A 121 -6.92 4.91 -12.57
N GLU A 122 -7.88 5.23 -11.70
CA GLU A 122 -8.79 6.35 -11.85
C GLU A 122 -8.30 7.52 -10.98
N LYS A 123 -8.22 8.71 -11.60
CA LYS A 123 -7.77 9.95 -10.94
C LYS A 123 -8.93 10.80 -10.41
N ASP A 124 -10.16 10.39 -10.69
CA ASP A 124 -11.37 11.06 -10.25
C ASP A 124 -12.55 10.08 -10.19
N PHE A 125 -13.71 10.57 -9.84
CA PHE A 125 -14.96 9.79 -9.74
C PHE A 125 -15.89 9.97 -10.95
N VAL A 126 -15.43 10.60 -12.02
CA VAL A 126 -16.29 11.01 -13.16
C VAL A 126 -16.66 9.83 -14.04
N ARG A 127 -16.03 8.66 -13.85
CA ARG A 127 -16.26 7.42 -14.61
C ARG A 127 -16.10 7.61 -16.12
N GLN A 128 -15.17 8.47 -16.51
CA GLN A 128 -14.76 8.70 -17.90
C GLN A 128 -13.41 8.00 -18.16
N GLU A 129 -13.01 7.98 -19.41
CA GLU A 129 -11.67 7.51 -19.73
C GLU A 129 -10.58 8.33 -18.99
N PRO A 130 -9.56 7.70 -18.43
CA PRO A 130 -9.31 6.27 -18.40
C PRO A 130 -10.18 5.54 -17.37
N VAL A 131 -10.76 4.42 -17.79
CA VAL A 131 -11.61 3.59 -16.91
C VAL A 131 -10.78 2.72 -15.97
N GLY A 132 -11.36 2.35 -14.84
CA GLY A 132 -10.79 1.40 -13.90
C GLY A 132 -10.75 -0.03 -14.43
N PRO A 133 -10.00 -0.92 -13.77
CA PRO A 133 -9.78 -2.29 -14.22
C PRO A 133 -10.99 -3.19 -13.90
N THR A 134 -11.09 -4.28 -14.64
CA THR A 134 -11.80 -5.47 -14.15
C THR A 134 -10.99 -6.16 -13.06
N LEU A 135 -11.63 -7.02 -12.26
CA LEU A 135 -10.93 -7.78 -11.22
C LEU A 135 -9.74 -8.59 -11.78
N LYS A 136 -9.94 -9.20 -12.95
CA LYS A 136 -8.90 -10.00 -13.63
C LYS A 136 -7.66 -9.16 -13.97
N GLU A 137 -7.86 -7.97 -14.48
CA GLU A 137 -6.78 -7.04 -14.84
C GLU A 137 -6.06 -6.53 -13.59
N ALA A 138 -6.82 -6.16 -12.57
CA ALA A 138 -6.26 -5.74 -11.28
C ALA A 138 -5.35 -6.83 -10.67
N LEU A 139 -5.83 -8.08 -10.61
CA LEU A 139 -5.05 -9.22 -10.10
C LEU A 139 -3.80 -9.48 -10.94
N ALA A 140 -3.91 -9.40 -12.28
CA ALA A 140 -2.76 -9.59 -13.16
C ALA A 140 -1.67 -8.52 -12.93
N HIS A 141 -2.03 -7.27 -12.69
CA HIS A 141 -1.07 -6.22 -12.36
C HIS A 141 -0.47 -6.39 -10.97
N LEU A 142 -1.26 -6.81 -9.97
CA LEU A 142 -0.74 -7.11 -8.64
C LEU A 142 0.30 -8.23 -8.68
N ASP A 143 0.07 -9.27 -9.50
CA ASP A 143 1.07 -10.34 -9.69
C ASP A 143 2.36 -9.82 -10.33
N GLN A 144 2.26 -8.90 -11.30
CA GLN A 144 3.44 -8.28 -11.90
C GLN A 144 4.18 -7.35 -10.92
N LEU A 145 3.45 -6.63 -10.07
CA LEU A 145 4.01 -5.72 -9.06
C LEU A 145 4.69 -6.45 -7.91
N LYS A 146 4.24 -7.64 -7.56
CA LYS A 146 4.73 -8.41 -6.40
C LYS A 146 6.25 -8.51 -6.32
N PRO A 147 7.00 -8.96 -7.36
CA PRO A 147 8.46 -9.03 -7.28
C PRO A 147 9.12 -7.65 -7.15
N PHE A 148 8.57 -6.61 -7.77
CA PHE A 148 9.05 -5.24 -7.65
C PHE A 148 8.89 -4.71 -6.21
N LEU A 149 7.72 -4.91 -5.60
CA LEU A 149 7.46 -4.52 -4.23
C LEU A 149 8.39 -5.27 -3.26
N HIS A 150 8.61 -6.55 -3.50
CA HIS A 150 9.51 -7.35 -2.67
C HIS A 150 10.96 -6.87 -2.75
N LYS A 151 11.42 -6.46 -3.94
CA LYS A 151 12.75 -5.89 -4.15
C LYS A 151 12.95 -4.59 -3.36
N ASN A 152 11.92 -3.74 -3.27
CA ASN A 152 11.96 -2.41 -2.66
C ASN A 152 11.31 -2.34 -1.26
N ARG A 153 11.12 -3.49 -0.60
CA ARG A 153 10.41 -3.56 0.70
C ARG A 153 11.04 -2.74 1.82
N ASP A 154 12.33 -2.44 1.72
CA ASP A 154 13.07 -1.59 2.65
C ASP A 154 12.54 -0.15 2.72
N LEU A 155 11.93 0.33 1.65
CA LEU A 155 11.36 1.68 1.53
C LEU A 155 9.86 1.73 1.78
N ILE A 156 9.17 0.59 1.73
CA ILE A 156 7.71 0.55 1.82
C ILE A 156 7.31 0.38 3.28
N LEU A 157 6.72 1.42 3.87
CA LEU A 157 6.13 1.34 5.20
C LEU A 157 4.84 0.52 5.17
N VAL A 158 3.97 0.81 4.22
CA VAL A 158 2.71 0.12 4.01
C VAL A 158 2.25 0.26 2.55
N VAL A 159 1.61 -0.77 2.03
CA VAL A 159 0.84 -0.70 0.77
C VAL A 159 -0.63 -0.53 1.14
N GLN A 160 -1.22 0.57 0.72
CA GLN A 160 -2.66 0.79 0.88
C GLN A 160 -3.43 -0.13 -0.07
N ALA A 161 -4.65 -0.49 0.28
CA ALA A 161 -5.49 -1.38 -0.52
C ALA A 161 -5.57 -0.95 -1.99
N GLY A 162 -5.81 0.34 -2.25
CA GLY A 162 -5.68 0.93 -3.58
C GLY A 162 -6.43 0.20 -4.70
N VAL A 163 -5.98 0.39 -5.93
CA VAL A 163 -6.33 -0.34 -7.16
C VAL A 163 -7.75 -0.09 -7.65
N ILE A 164 -8.75 -0.18 -6.79
CA ILE A 164 -10.18 -0.17 -7.14
C ILE A 164 -10.79 1.21 -6.91
N GLY A 165 -11.48 1.72 -7.93
CA GLY A 165 -12.28 2.94 -7.89
C GLY A 165 -11.46 4.22 -7.90
N ALA A 166 -12.13 5.35 -7.71
CA ALA A 166 -11.52 6.66 -7.75
C ALA A 166 -10.36 6.75 -6.76
N TRP A 167 -9.20 7.19 -7.23
CA TRP A 167 -7.92 7.26 -6.48
C TRP A 167 -7.51 5.95 -5.80
N GLY A 168 -8.13 4.81 -6.17
CA GLY A 168 -7.96 3.55 -5.46
C GLY A 168 -8.57 3.55 -4.05
N GLU A 169 -9.66 4.27 -3.85
CA GLU A 169 -10.30 4.44 -2.53
C GLU A 169 -11.56 3.58 -2.33
N TRP A 170 -11.73 2.57 -3.16
CA TRP A 170 -12.80 1.58 -3.05
C TRP A 170 -14.20 2.19 -3.12
N HIS A 171 -14.38 3.22 -3.97
CA HIS A 171 -15.68 3.78 -4.31
C HIS A 171 -15.72 4.16 -5.79
N SER A 172 -16.91 4.26 -6.33
CA SER A 172 -17.15 4.72 -7.71
C SER A 172 -16.46 3.91 -8.81
N SER A 173 -16.11 2.66 -8.55
CA SER A 173 -15.56 1.76 -9.58
C SER A 173 -16.57 1.58 -10.71
N ILE A 174 -16.11 1.70 -11.96
CA ILE A 174 -16.97 1.51 -13.14
C ILE A 174 -17.50 0.07 -13.24
N HIS A 175 -16.79 -0.88 -12.68
CA HIS A 175 -17.15 -2.30 -12.66
C HIS A 175 -17.83 -2.72 -11.35
N GLY A 176 -18.12 -1.80 -10.43
CA GLY A 176 -18.76 -2.09 -9.15
C GLY A 176 -17.95 -3.00 -8.24
N LEU A 177 -16.63 -3.04 -8.39
CA LEU A 177 -15.75 -3.95 -7.64
C LEU A 177 -15.75 -3.67 -6.13
N GLU A 178 -16.04 -2.45 -5.71
CA GLU A 178 -16.18 -2.07 -4.31
C GLU A 178 -17.32 -2.80 -3.60
N HIS A 179 -18.29 -3.33 -4.36
CA HIS A 179 -19.41 -4.13 -3.86
C HIS A 179 -19.19 -5.64 -3.98
N SER A 180 -18.13 -6.06 -4.67
CA SER A 180 -17.84 -7.47 -4.92
C SER A 180 -17.16 -8.12 -3.73
N ASP A 181 -17.77 -9.17 -3.17
CA ASP A 181 -17.14 -9.95 -2.10
C ASP A 181 -15.87 -10.65 -2.58
N THR A 182 -15.82 -11.05 -3.86
CA THR A 182 -14.62 -11.66 -4.45
C THR A 182 -13.44 -10.69 -4.55
N ALA A 183 -13.70 -9.39 -4.72
CA ALA A 183 -12.64 -8.40 -4.78
C ALA A 183 -12.09 -8.02 -3.40
N LYS A 184 -12.78 -8.39 -2.31
CA LYS A 184 -12.40 -8.08 -0.93
C LYS A 184 -11.59 -9.18 -0.25
N ILE A 185 -11.47 -10.35 -0.88
CA ILE A 185 -10.72 -11.49 -0.39
C ILE A 185 -9.28 -11.44 -0.89
#